data_dac567e76859ba4ab03aaf7c9554c839
#
_entry.id   dac567e76859ba4ab03aaf7c9554c839
#
_cell.length_a   1.000
_cell.length_b   1.000
_cell.length_c   1.000
_cell.angle_alpha   90.00
_cell.angle_beta   90.00
_cell.angle_gamma   90.00
#
_symmetry.space_group_name_H-M   'P 1'
#
loop_
_entity.id
_entity.type
_entity.pdbx_description
1 polymer ?
#
loop_
_entity_poly.entity_id
_entity_poly.type
_entity_poly.pdbx_seq_one_letter_code
_entity_poly.pdbx_strand_id
1 'polypeptide(L)'
;EFRQLCRQYAKTQVDRQSEGFKRMGVIGDWQHPYLTMDYMIEANIVRYLALLVKAGLIIKGQKPIHYCIQCASALAEAEIEYKDKQSDAIDVAFSLVDNHALTKRFKTTDIADIPVPIKAVIWTTTPWTLPANQAVSVHPDFNYVLIKTDAGYLLMEETLNEANLTKYQIKAQCIVARIKGKSLEGILLQHPFLSRQVPLLPGKHVTRDAGTGLVHTAPAHGLEDFTWLRW
;
A
#
# COMPACT_ATOMS: atom_id res chain seq x y z
N GLU A 1 7.91 37.09 14.29
CA GLU A 1 6.84 38.03 13.92
C GLU A 1 5.47 37.34 13.85
N PHE A 2 5.27 36.35 12.98
CA PHE A 2 3.98 35.62 12.81
C PHE A 2 3.48 35.01 14.13
N ARG A 3 4.31 34.27 14.87
CA ARG A 3 3.93 33.69 16.17
C ARG A 3 3.49 34.76 17.19
N GLN A 4 4.10 35.94 17.19
CA GLN A 4 3.69 37.02 18.07
C GLN A 4 2.32 37.58 17.71
N LEU A 5 2.02 37.72 16.43
CA LEU A 5 0.70 38.13 15.95
C LEU A 5 -0.39 37.12 16.36
N CYS A 6 -0.10 35.82 16.18
CA CYS A 6 -1.02 34.74 16.62
C CYS A 6 -1.27 34.82 18.14
N ARG A 7 -0.23 34.99 18.95
CA ARG A 7 -0.33 35.11 20.41
C ARG A 7 -1.12 36.33 20.85
N GLN A 8 -0.90 37.49 20.20
CA GLN A 8 -1.68 38.71 20.45
C GLN A 8 -3.14 38.55 20.09
N TYR A 9 -3.42 37.97 18.91
CA TYR A 9 -4.80 37.66 18.49
C TYR A 9 -5.49 36.74 19.48
N ALA A 10 -4.83 35.64 19.87
CA ALA A 10 -5.36 34.67 20.84
C ALA A 10 -5.69 35.35 22.17
N LYS A 11 -4.80 36.24 22.67
CA LYS A 11 -5.04 37.01 23.92
C LYS A 11 -6.29 37.87 23.80
N THR A 12 -6.44 38.59 22.69
CA THR A 12 -7.65 39.39 22.45
C THR A 12 -8.92 38.55 22.47
N GLN A 13 -8.87 37.32 21.91
CA GLN A 13 -10.02 36.41 21.93
C GLN A 13 -10.30 35.87 23.34
N VAL A 14 -9.29 35.62 24.15
CA VAL A 14 -9.43 35.22 25.56
C VAL A 14 -10.19 36.28 26.35
N ASP A 15 -9.79 37.54 26.22
CA ASP A 15 -10.44 38.69 26.89
C ASP A 15 -11.89 38.79 26.46
N ARG A 16 -12.17 38.73 25.16
CA ARG A 16 -13.50 38.80 24.59
C ARG A 16 -14.40 37.61 25.05
N GLN A 17 -13.88 36.42 25.07
CA GLN A 17 -14.62 35.24 25.52
C GLN A 17 -14.92 35.29 27.03
N SER A 18 -13.93 35.74 27.84
CA SER A 18 -14.10 35.94 29.26
C SER A 18 -15.25 36.90 29.57
N GLU A 19 -15.31 38.04 28.91
CA GLU A 19 -16.41 38.98 29.04
C GLU A 19 -17.76 38.36 28.65
N GLY A 20 -17.80 37.60 27.54
CA GLY A 20 -19.00 36.89 27.12
C GLY A 20 -19.51 35.87 28.15
N PHE A 21 -18.60 35.07 28.72
CA PHE A 21 -18.95 34.06 29.74
C PHE A 21 -19.38 34.69 31.05
N LYS A 22 -18.71 35.74 31.51
CA LYS A 22 -19.14 36.54 32.69
C LYS A 22 -20.54 37.10 32.51
N ARG A 23 -20.83 37.64 31.33
CA ARG A 23 -22.19 38.13 31.00
C ARG A 23 -23.24 37.03 31.07
N MET A 24 -22.91 35.81 30.72
CA MET A 24 -23.82 34.64 30.80
C MET A 24 -23.94 34.07 32.23
N GLY A 25 -23.24 34.65 33.21
CA GLY A 25 -23.29 34.21 34.60
C GLY A 25 -22.44 32.99 34.92
N VAL A 26 -21.47 32.64 34.04
CA VAL A 26 -20.54 31.55 34.31
C VAL A 26 -19.58 31.96 35.46
N ILE A 27 -19.48 31.13 36.48
CA ILE A 27 -18.59 31.33 37.62
C ILE A 27 -17.27 30.61 37.35
N GLY A 28 -16.15 31.31 37.56
CA GLY A 28 -14.80 30.74 37.37
C GLY A 28 -13.70 31.71 37.83
N ASP A 29 -12.46 31.24 37.86
CA ASP A 29 -11.28 32.07 38.10
C ASP A 29 -10.87 32.77 36.79
N TRP A 30 -11.42 33.92 36.55
CA TRP A 30 -11.19 34.70 35.34
C TRP A 30 -9.82 35.42 35.33
N GLN A 31 -9.12 35.43 36.48
CA GLN A 31 -7.79 36.06 36.60
C GLN A 31 -6.70 35.07 36.22
N HIS A 32 -6.95 33.77 36.39
CA HIS A 32 -5.98 32.73 36.08
C HIS A 32 -6.58 31.67 35.14
N PRO A 33 -6.96 32.05 33.92
CA PRO A 33 -7.52 31.11 32.98
C PRO A 33 -6.46 30.09 32.54
N TYR A 34 -6.86 28.86 32.28
CA TYR A 34 -6.00 27.85 31.66
C TYR A 34 -5.80 28.19 30.19
N LEU A 35 -4.58 28.54 29.82
CA LEU A 35 -4.21 28.92 28.44
C LEU A 35 -3.11 28.01 27.92
N THR A 36 -3.39 27.25 26.88
CA THR A 36 -2.42 26.33 26.27
C THR A 36 -1.19 27.04 25.69
N MET A 37 -1.27 28.36 25.46
CA MET A 37 -0.16 29.21 25.03
C MET A 37 0.73 29.72 26.17
N ASP A 38 0.43 29.44 27.43
CA ASP A 38 1.27 29.81 28.55
C ASP A 38 2.55 28.98 28.55
N TYR A 39 3.68 29.63 28.77
CA TYR A 39 5.00 28.98 28.72
C TYR A 39 5.13 27.80 29.68
N MET A 40 4.49 27.88 30.87
CA MET A 40 4.46 26.78 31.80
C MET A 40 3.71 25.58 31.23
N ILE A 41 2.59 25.81 30.55
CA ILE A 41 1.79 24.76 29.92
C ILE A 41 2.54 24.16 28.73
N GLU A 42 3.12 25.03 27.85
CA GLU A 42 3.97 24.57 26.75
C GLU A 42 5.14 23.70 27.25
N ALA A 43 5.81 24.12 28.33
CA ALA A 43 6.91 23.35 28.94
C ALA A 43 6.43 22.00 29.49
N ASN A 44 5.25 21.94 30.09
CA ASN A 44 4.67 20.70 30.60
C ASN A 44 4.29 19.75 29.46
N ILE A 45 3.72 20.26 28.36
CA ILE A 45 3.41 19.44 27.16
C ILE A 45 4.69 18.77 26.64
N VAL A 46 5.78 19.51 26.49
CA VAL A 46 7.07 18.97 26.05
C VAL A 46 7.63 17.96 27.05
N ARG A 47 7.51 18.23 28.36
CA ARG A 47 7.98 17.34 29.42
C ARG A 47 7.22 16.00 29.38
N TYR A 48 5.91 16.01 29.25
CA TYR A 48 5.11 14.78 29.18
C TYR A 48 5.36 14.03 27.89
N LEU A 49 5.51 14.72 26.75
CA LEU A 49 5.92 14.07 25.52
C LEU A 49 7.26 13.34 25.67
N ALA A 50 8.24 13.99 26.32
CA ALA A 50 9.54 13.38 26.57
C ALA A 50 9.45 12.13 27.47
N LEU A 51 8.53 12.13 28.46
CA LEU A 51 8.27 10.92 29.29
C LEU A 51 7.69 9.78 28.48
N LEU A 52 6.76 10.07 27.54
CA LEU A 52 6.21 9.05 26.63
C LEU A 52 7.28 8.46 25.71
N VAL A 53 8.15 9.32 25.16
CA VAL A 53 9.31 8.86 24.35
C VAL A 53 10.24 8.00 25.19
N LYS A 54 10.57 8.42 26.43
CA LYS A 54 11.43 7.65 27.34
C LYS A 54 10.81 6.30 27.71
N ALA A 55 9.50 6.22 27.82
CA ALA A 55 8.77 4.98 28.08
C ALA A 55 8.66 4.06 26.84
N GLY A 56 9.17 4.49 25.67
CA GLY A 56 9.08 3.71 24.44
C GLY A 56 7.70 3.68 23.79
N LEU A 57 6.76 4.51 24.26
CA LEU A 57 5.39 4.58 23.73
C LEU A 57 5.28 5.40 22.43
N ILE A 58 6.28 6.22 22.17
CA ILE A 58 6.38 7.01 20.93
C ILE A 58 7.67 6.64 20.23
N ILE A 59 7.55 6.22 18.98
CA ILE A 59 8.67 5.88 18.10
C ILE A 59 8.59 6.69 16.81
N LYS A 60 9.74 6.98 16.22
CA LYS A 60 9.80 7.56 14.89
C LYS A 60 9.54 6.47 13.86
N GLY A 61 8.58 6.69 12.98
CA GLY A 61 8.22 5.77 11.91
C GLY A 61 7.75 6.50 10.66
N GLN A 62 7.43 5.71 9.64
CA GLN A 62 6.82 6.17 8.40
C GLN A 62 5.56 5.36 8.14
N LYS A 63 4.56 5.97 7.55
CA LYS A 63 3.38 5.31 7.01
C LYS A 63 2.85 6.10 5.81
N PRO A 64 2.18 5.45 4.84
CA PRO A 64 1.45 6.15 3.80
C PRO A 64 0.37 7.05 4.40
N ILE A 65 0.25 8.24 3.86
CA ILE A 65 -0.81 9.20 4.20
C ILE A 65 -1.45 9.73 2.92
N HIS A 66 -2.70 10.13 3.00
CA HIS A 66 -3.38 10.77 1.89
C HIS A 66 -2.80 12.16 1.63
N TYR A 67 -2.63 12.49 0.36
CA TYR A 67 -2.08 13.77 -0.08
C TYR A 67 -2.93 14.35 -1.21
N CYS A 68 -3.38 15.58 -1.05
CA CYS A 68 -4.09 16.30 -2.09
C CYS A 68 -3.09 17.05 -2.98
N ILE A 69 -3.02 16.66 -4.25
CA ILE A 69 -2.13 17.30 -5.23
C ILE A 69 -2.55 18.75 -5.50
N GLN A 70 -3.86 19.03 -5.54
CA GLN A 70 -4.36 20.38 -5.79
C GLN A 70 -4.09 21.34 -4.63
N CYS A 71 -4.30 20.86 -3.39
CA CYS A 71 -4.02 21.67 -2.19
C CYS A 71 -2.55 21.67 -1.80
N ALA A 72 -1.73 20.81 -2.40
CA ALA A 72 -0.33 20.58 -2.05
C ALA A 72 -0.15 20.30 -0.55
N SER A 73 -1.05 19.51 0.04
CA SER A 73 -1.13 19.26 1.49
C SER A 73 -1.44 17.81 1.81
N ALA A 74 -0.86 17.30 2.89
CA ALA A 74 -1.29 16.06 3.51
C ALA A 74 -2.69 16.24 4.14
N LEU A 75 -3.51 15.19 4.08
CA LEU A 75 -4.86 15.18 4.62
C LEU A 75 -4.91 14.31 5.87
N ALA A 76 -5.65 14.79 6.88
CA ALA A 76 -6.10 13.94 7.97
C ALA A 76 -7.21 13.00 7.46
N GLU A 77 -7.41 11.88 8.12
CA GLU A 77 -8.42 10.88 7.74
C GLU A 77 -9.85 11.47 7.69
N ALA A 78 -10.16 12.39 8.61
CA ALA A 78 -11.44 13.08 8.66
C ALA A 78 -11.68 14.09 7.50
N GLU A 79 -10.64 14.42 6.75
CA GLU A 79 -10.71 15.33 5.60
C GLU A 79 -10.89 14.58 4.27
N ILE A 80 -10.94 13.24 4.31
CA ILE A 80 -11.04 12.40 3.14
C ILE A 80 -12.52 12.18 2.82
N GLU A 81 -12.89 12.48 1.58
CA GLU A 81 -14.20 12.16 1.03
C GLU A 81 -14.07 11.01 0.03
N TYR A 82 -14.90 9.97 0.19
CA TYR A 82 -14.99 8.86 -0.74
C TYR A 82 -16.12 9.09 -1.72
N LYS A 83 -15.84 8.89 -3.01
CA LYS A 83 -16.82 9.00 -4.10
C LYS A 83 -16.66 7.83 -5.05
N ASP A 84 -17.76 7.35 -5.57
CA ASP A 84 -17.72 6.34 -6.63
C ASP A 84 -17.00 6.89 -7.85
N LYS A 85 -16.03 6.12 -8.34
CA LYS A 85 -15.24 6.48 -9.50
C LYS A 85 -15.06 5.25 -10.39
N GLN A 86 -15.29 5.44 -11.68
CA GLN A 86 -14.93 4.46 -12.68
C GLN A 86 -13.45 4.63 -13.05
N SER A 87 -12.69 3.54 -13.05
CA SER A 87 -11.30 3.50 -13.49
C SER A 87 -11.04 2.26 -14.34
N ASP A 88 -10.05 2.35 -15.21
CA ASP A 88 -9.64 1.22 -16.02
C ASP A 88 -8.90 0.20 -15.17
N ALA A 89 -9.32 -1.07 -15.28
CA ALA A 89 -8.57 -2.19 -14.74
C ALA A 89 -7.74 -2.82 -15.86
N ILE A 90 -6.48 -3.09 -15.57
CA ILE A 90 -5.56 -3.69 -16.54
C ILE A 90 -4.89 -4.93 -16.00
N ASP A 91 -4.54 -5.83 -16.92
CA ASP A 91 -3.67 -6.97 -16.68
C ASP A 91 -2.30 -6.71 -17.29
N VAL A 92 -1.24 -6.97 -16.54
CA VAL A 92 0.13 -6.68 -16.98
C VAL A 92 1.01 -7.90 -16.78
N ALA A 93 1.73 -8.28 -17.82
CA ALA A 93 2.66 -9.40 -17.80
C ALA A 93 4.05 -8.96 -17.34
N PHE A 94 4.53 -9.55 -16.25
CA PHE A 94 5.89 -9.41 -15.74
C PHE A 94 6.69 -10.66 -16.15
N SER A 95 7.76 -10.50 -16.88
CA SER A 95 8.63 -11.62 -17.25
C SER A 95 9.46 -12.09 -16.06
N LEU A 96 9.60 -13.40 -15.89
CA LEU A 96 10.56 -13.94 -14.94
C LEU A 96 11.98 -13.56 -15.37
N VAL A 97 12.83 -13.21 -14.40
CA VAL A 97 14.25 -12.93 -14.64
C VAL A 97 15.01 -14.21 -14.95
N ASP A 98 14.67 -15.29 -14.25
CA ASP A 98 15.26 -16.61 -14.42
C ASP A 98 14.19 -17.70 -14.38
N ASN A 99 13.96 -18.32 -15.53
CA ASN A 99 13.03 -19.45 -15.63
C ASN A 99 13.44 -20.64 -14.77
N HIS A 100 14.77 -20.90 -14.63
CA HIS A 100 15.28 -22.01 -13.82
C HIS A 100 14.98 -21.85 -12.33
N ALA A 101 14.89 -20.62 -11.83
CA ALA A 101 14.50 -20.36 -10.45
C ALA A 101 13.08 -20.88 -10.17
N LEU A 102 12.18 -20.79 -11.13
CA LEU A 102 10.82 -21.33 -11.02
C LEU A 102 10.80 -22.85 -11.29
N THR A 103 11.45 -23.31 -12.36
CA THR A 103 11.41 -24.73 -12.77
C THR A 103 11.97 -25.66 -11.72
N LYS A 104 13.04 -25.25 -11.00
CA LYS A 104 13.58 -26.00 -9.86
C LYS A 104 12.59 -26.21 -8.71
N ARG A 105 11.56 -25.37 -8.60
CA ARG A 105 10.56 -25.47 -7.54
C ARG A 105 9.37 -26.38 -7.93
N PHE A 106 9.18 -26.62 -9.21
CA PHE A 106 8.31 -27.67 -9.69
C PHE A 106 9.05 -29.01 -9.59
N LYS A 107 8.46 -29.99 -8.94
CA LYS A 107 9.03 -31.34 -8.79
C LYS A 107 8.85 -32.18 -10.07
N THR A 108 9.01 -31.59 -11.26
CA THR A 108 8.82 -32.28 -12.54
C THR A 108 10.01 -32.03 -13.47
N THR A 109 10.42 -33.06 -14.20
CA THR A 109 11.53 -33.03 -15.14
C THR A 109 11.19 -32.37 -16.49
N ASP A 110 9.89 -32.22 -16.79
CA ASP A 110 9.41 -31.83 -18.12
C ASP A 110 9.51 -30.32 -18.43
N ILE A 111 10.06 -29.55 -17.49
CA ILE A 111 10.11 -28.07 -17.56
C ILE A 111 11.54 -27.54 -17.60
N ALA A 112 12.54 -28.42 -17.71
CA ALA A 112 13.95 -28.03 -17.56
C ALA A 112 14.41 -26.95 -18.56
N ASP A 113 13.86 -26.94 -19.77
CA ASP A 113 14.29 -26.08 -20.86
C ASP A 113 13.11 -25.31 -21.51
N ILE A 114 12.53 -24.34 -20.77
CA ILE A 114 11.60 -23.39 -21.39
C ILE A 114 12.40 -22.28 -22.06
N PRO A 115 12.45 -22.24 -23.40
CA PRO A 115 13.36 -21.34 -24.15
C PRO A 115 12.87 -19.90 -24.21
N VAL A 116 11.68 -19.63 -23.71
CA VAL A 116 11.04 -18.29 -23.75
C VAL A 116 10.72 -17.80 -22.34
N PRO A 117 10.71 -16.50 -22.08
CA PRO A 117 10.36 -15.98 -20.76
C PRO A 117 8.98 -16.44 -20.30
N ILE A 118 8.91 -16.94 -19.08
CA ILE A 118 7.64 -17.16 -18.39
C ILE A 118 7.13 -15.81 -17.91
N LYS A 119 5.84 -15.55 -18.09
CA LYS A 119 5.21 -14.29 -17.71
C LYS A 119 4.22 -14.51 -16.57
N ALA A 120 4.45 -13.83 -15.46
CA ALA A 120 3.49 -13.71 -14.36
C ALA A 120 2.53 -12.56 -14.69
N VAL A 121 1.22 -12.85 -14.74
CA VAL A 121 0.22 -11.85 -15.13
C VAL A 121 -0.41 -11.29 -13.87
N ILE A 122 -0.20 -10.00 -13.60
CA ILE A 122 -0.82 -9.25 -12.49
C ILE A 122 -2.09 -8.54 -12.98
N TRP A 123 -2.95 -8.21 -12.04
CA TRP A 123 -4.12 -7.37 -12.27
C TRP A 123 -4.10 -6.17 -11.32
N THR A 124 -4.53 -4.99 -11.82
CA THR A 124 -4.65 -3.78 -11.02
C THR A 124 -5.77 -2.88 -11.50
N THR A 125 -6.45 -2.21 -10.58
CA THR A 125 -7.41 -1.12 -10.83
C THR A 125 -6.77 0.26 -10.75
N THR A 126 -5.47 0.33 -10.41
CA THR A 126 -4.72 1.57 -10.22
C THR A 126 -3.43 1.57 -11.05
N PRO A 127 -3.53 1.55 -12.39
CA PRO A 127 -2.36 1.38 -13.27
C PRO A 127 -1.31 2.49 -13.12
N TRP A 128 -1.69 3.68 -12.67
CA TRP A 128 -0.77 4.79 -12.40
C TRP A 128 0.19 4.54 -11.24
N THR A 129 -0.03 3.50 -10.42
CA THR A 129 0.90 3.12 -9.33
C THR A 129 1.98 2.14 -9.77
N LEU A 130 1.90 1.59 -10.99
CA LEU A 130 2.91 0.66 -11.52
C LEU A 130 4.35 1.18 -11.48
N PRO A 131 4.65 2.48 -11.74
CA PRO A 131 6.02 2.99 -11.59
C PRO A 131 6.59 2.82 -10.17
N ALA A 132 5.73 2.76 -9.14
CA ALA A 132 6.09 2.56 -7.74
C ALA A 132 6.05 1.09 -7.30
N ASN A 133 5.82 0.14 -8.21
CA ASN A 133 5.81 -1.30 -7.91
C ASN A 133 7.12 -1.75 -7.27
N GLN A 134 7.05 -2.48 -6.15
CA GLN A 134 8.19 -3.02 -5.40
C GLN A 134 8.14 -4.55 -5.30
N ALA A 135 6.97 -5.16 -5.48
CA ALA A 135 6.76 -6.58 -5.40
C ALA A 135 5.50 -7.00 -6.17
N VAL A 136 5.34 -8.30 -6.35
CA VAL A 136 4.06 -8.91 -6.76
C VAL A 136 3.65 -9.90 -5.67
N SER A 137 2.44 -9.72 -5.13
CA SER A 137 1.91 -10.55 -4.05
C SER A 137 1.15 -11.76 -4.60
N VAL A 138 1.36 -12.92 -3.97
CA VAL A 138 0.66 -14.18 -4.24
C VAL A 138 0.10 -14.75 -2.94
N HIS A 139 -1.07 -15.37 -2.96
CA HIS A 139 -1.60 -16.02 -1.76
C HIS A 139 -0.83 -17.30 -1.45
N PRO A 140 -0.28 -17.49 -0.23
CA PRO A 140 0.59 -18.62 0.09
C PRO A 140 -0.08 -19.98 -0.08
N ASP A 141 -1.38 -20.08 0.17
CA ASP A 141 -2.13 -21.36 0.17
C ASP A 141 -2.85 -21.64 -1.15
N PHE A 142 -2.89 -20.68 -2.10
CA PHE A 142 -3.50 -20.91 -3.41
C PHE A 142 -2.60 -21.75 -4.31
N ASN A 143 -3.21 -22.42 -5.27
CA ASN A 143 -2.48 -23.10 -6.33
C ASN A 143 -2.27 -22.14 -7.49
N TYR A 144 -1.06 -22.14 -8.01
CA TYR A 144 -0.69 -21.43 -9.23
C TYR A 144 -0.32 -22.43 -10.30
N VAL A 145 -0.69 -22.12 -11.52
CA VAL A 145 -0.46 -22.99 -12.69
C VAL A 145 0.45 -22.31 -13.67
N LEU A 146 1.39 -23.09 -14.19
CA LEU A 146 2.17 -22.72 -15.37
C LEU A 146 1.46 -23.28 -16.59
N ILE A 147 1.01 -22.40 -17.47
CA ILE A 147 0.20 -22.74 -18.63
C ILE A 147 1.01 -22.48 -19.89
N LYS A 148 1.14 -23.47 -20.73
CA LYS A 148 1.62 -23.29 -22.11
C LYS A 148 0.47 -22.79 -22.98
N THR A 149 0.69 -21.70 -23.69
CA THR A 149 -0.29 -21.08 -24.56
C THR A 149 0.32 -20.81 -25.94
N ASP A 150 -0.49 -20.35 -26.89
CA ASP A 150 -0.04 -19.86 -28.18
C ASP A 150 0.78 -18.56 -28.08
N ALA A 151 0.63 -17.80 -26.97
CA ALA A 151 1.39 -16.56 -26.68
C ALA A 151 2.61 -16.80 -25.77
N GLY A 152 3.00 -18.05 -25.45
CA GLY A 152 4.08 -18.41 -24.57
C GLY A 152 3.61 -19.02 -23.25
N TYR A 153 4.41 -18.87 -22.17
CA TYR A 153 4.10 -19.47 -20.88
C TYR A 153 3.59 -18.42 -19.90
N LEU A 154 2.44 -18.69 -19.28
CA LEU A 154 1.80 -17.79 -18.31
C LEU A 154 1.71 -18.46 -16.94
N LEU A 155 2.01 -17.68 -15.89
CA LEU A 155 1.83 -18.06 -14.48
C LEU A 155 0.64 -17.29 -13.92
N MET A 156 -0.40 -18.00 -13.48
CA MET A 156 -1.63 -17.45 -12.90
C MET A 156 -2.20 -18.38 -11.82
N GLU A 157 -3.14 -17.86 -11.04
CA GLU A 157 -3.89 -18.68 -10.09
C GLU A 157 -4.78 -19.71 -10.81
N GLU A 158 -4.88 -20.93 -10.26
CA GLU A 158 -5.48 -22.08 -10.93
C GLU A 158 -6.96 -21.90 -11.27
N THR A 159 -7.75 -21.28 -10.39
CA THR A 159 -9.20 -21.14 -10.61
C THR A 159 -9.57 -19.95 -11.51
N LEU A 160 -8.68 -19.00 -11.65
CA LEU A 160 -8.90 -17.77 -12.43
C LEU A 160 -8.36 -17.85 -13.86
N ASN A 161 -7.61 -18.90 -14.20
CA ASN A 161 -6.89 -18.97 -15.48
C ASN A 161 -7.81 -19.04 -16.70
N GLU A 162 -8.87 -19.85 -16.67
CA GLU A 162 -9.76 -20.03 -17.83
C GLU A 162 -10.49 -18.74 -18.21
N ALA A 163 -11.01 -18.01 -17.22
CA ALA A 163 -11.68 -16.72 -17.43
C ALA A 163 -10.72 -15.68 -18.02
N ASN A 164 -9.49 -15.62 -17.49
CA ASN A 164 -8.48 -14.70 -17.98
C ASN A 164 -7.98 -15.04 -19.40
N LEU A 165 -7.72 -16.29 -19.69
CA LEU A 165 -7.32 -16.72 -21.03
C LEU A 165 -8.41 -16.42 -22.06
N THR A 166 -9.67 -16.63 -21.72
CA THR A 166 -10.82 -16.26 -22.54
C THR A 166 -10.87 -14.74 -22.80
N LYS A 167 -10.70 -13.95 -21.72
CA LYS A 167 -10.63 -12.48 -21.81
C LYS A 167 -9.50 -12.01 -22.74
N TYR A 168 -8.34 -12.68 -22.68
CA TYR A 168 -7.19 -12.33 -23.52
C TYR A 168 -7.27 -12.89 -24.95
N GLN A 169 -8.25 -13.72 -25.24
CA GLN A 169 -8.37 -14.46 -26.50
C GLN A 169 -7.14 -15.36 -26.78
N ILE A 170 -6.52 -15.88 -25.72
CA ILE A 170 -5.34 -16.75 -25.76
C ILE A 170 -5.80 -18.20 -25.56
N LYS A 171 -5.28 -19.09 -26.41
CA LYS A 171 -5.60 -20.53 -26.30
C LYS A 171 -4.59 -21.25 -25.41
N ALA A 172 -5.09 -21.88 -24.36
CA ALA A 172 -4.29 -22.81 -23.57
C ALA A 172 -4.01 -24.07 -24.39
N GLN A 173 -2.76 -24.52 -24.38
CA GLN A 173 -2.35 -25.80 -24.94
C GLN A 173 -2.40 -26.90 -23.86
N CYS A 174 -1.76 -26.63 -22.72
CA CYS A 174 -1.79 -27.51 -21.55
C CYS A 174 -1.34 -26.76 -20.28
N ILE A 175 -1.75 -27.29 -19.13
CA ILE A 175 -1.16 -26.94 -17.85
C ILE A 175 0.11 -27.79 -17.69
N VAL A 176 1.25 -27.13 -17.63
CA VAL A 176 2.57 -27.77 -17.57
C VAL A 176 2.90 -28.17 -16.14
N ALA A 177 2.57 -27.31 -15.17
CA ALA A 177 2.88 -27.57 -13.75
C ALA A 177 1.97 -26.83 -12.80
N ARG A 178 1.91 -27.30 -11.54
CA ARG A 178 1.19 -26.68 -10.43
C ARG A 178 2.10 -26.46 -9.25
N ILE A 179 1.93 -25.35 -8.55
CA ILE A 179 2.74 -24.98 -7.39
C ILE A 179 1.92 -24.20 -6.37
N LYS A 180 2.22 -24.35 -5.09
CA LYS A 180 1.64 -23.50 -4.04
C LYS A 180 2.29 -22.12 -4.04
N GLY A 181 1.49 -21.07 -3.77
CA GLY A 181 1.98 -19.70 -3.76
C GLY A 181 3.15 -19.46 -2.79
N LYS A 182 3.16 -20.11 -1.62
CA LYS A 182 4.31 -20.06 -0.69
C LYS A 182 5.63 -20.50 -1.32
N SER A 183 5.57 -21.39 -2.31
CA SER A 183 6.77 -21.86 -3.01
C SER A 183 7.23 -20.90 -4.12
N LEU A 184 6.49 -19.84 -4.40
CA LEU A 184 6.86 -18.80 -5.36
C LEU A 184 7.67 -17.67 -4.72
N GLU A 185 7.76 -17.62 -3.39
CA GLU A 185 8.44 -16.58 -2.63
C GLU A 185 9.88 -16.37 -3.11
N GLY A 186 10.25 -15.10 -3.32
CA GLY A 186 11.59 -14.68 -3.72
C GLY A 186 11.95 -14.91 -5.20
N ILE A 187 11.03 -15.42 -6.03
CA ILE A 187 11.23 -15.45 -7.48
C ILE A 187 11.22 -14.02 -7.99
N LEU A 188 12.21 -13.66 -8.81
CA LEU A 188 12.36 -12.33 -9.36
C LEU A 188 11.66 -12.17 -10.70
N LEU A 189 10.92 -11.09 -10.80
CA LEU A 189 10.24 -10.65 -12.01
C LEU A 189 10.89 -9.36 -12.53
N GLN A 190 11.00 -9.23 -13.85
CA GLN A 190 11.42 -8.00 -14.49
C GLN A 190 10.23 -7.04 -14.56
N HIS A 191 10.40 -5.83 -14.04
CA HIS A 191 9.40 -4.77 -14.19
C HIS A 191 9.14 -4.49 -15.68
N PRO A 192 7.86 -4.30 -16.13
CA PRO A 192 7.54 -4.28 -17.55
C PRO A 192 8.13 -3.11 -18.35
N PHE A 193 8.46 -2.00 -17.68
CA PHE A 193 8.99 -0.79 -18.34
C PHE A 193 10.09 -0.06 -17.57
N LEU A 194 10.52 -0.59 -16.40
CA LEU A 194 11.66 -0.07 -15.64
C LEU A 194 12.75 -1.12 -15.54
N SER A 195 14.01 -0.69 -15.43
CA SER A 195 15.17 -1.56 -15.24
C SER A 195 15.27 -2.13 -13.82
N ARG A 196 14.13 -2.45 -13.20
CA ARG A 196 13.99 -2.92 -11.83
C ARG A 196 13.54 -4.38 -11.83
N GLN A 197 14.10 -5.16 -10.94
CA GLN A 197 13.60 -6.49 -10.60
C GLN A 197 12.79 -6.42 -9.32
N VAL A 198 11.69 -7.16 -9.27
CA VAL A 198 10.76 -7.18 -8.14
C VAL A 198 10.46 -8.62 -7.73
N PRO A 199 10.43 -8.95 -6.43
CA PRO A 199 10.18 -10.30 -5.97
C PRO A 199 8.69 -10.66 -5.98
N LEU A 200 8.40 -11.96 -6.14
CA LEU A 200 7.14 -12.55 -5.71
C LEU A 200 7.17 -12.71 -4.18
N LEU A 201 6.14 -12.24 -3.50
CA LEU A 201 6.02 -12.30 -2.04
C LEU A 201 4.67 -12.90 -1.61
N PRO A 202 4.65 -13.65 -0.49
CA PRO A 202 3.38 -14.15 0.05
C PRO A 202 2.54 -13.00 0.62
N GLY A 203 1.26 -12.93 0.25
CA GLY A 203 0.31 -11.92 0.72
C GLY A 203 -1.08 -12.51 0.93
N LYS A 204 -1.57 -12.55 2.17
CA LYS A 204 -2.90 -13.10 2.49
C LYS A 204 -4.07 -12.23 2.00
N HIS A 205 -3.80 -10.99 1.59
CA HIS A 205 -4.79 -10.07 1.00
C HIS A 205 -5.17 -10.43 -0.45
N VAL A 206 -4.41 -11.29 -1.10
CA VAL A 206 -4.73 -11.77 -2.45
C VAL A 206 -5.97 -12.65 -2.40
N THR A 207 -7.00 -12.31 -3.19
CA THR A 207 -8.28 -13.05 -3.25
C THR A 207 -8.48 -13.71 -4.61
N ARG A 208 -9.58 -14.47 -4.75
CA ARG A 208 -10.03 -15.11 -5.99
C ARG A 208 -11.26 -14.44 -6.61
N ASP A 209 -11.68 -13.32 -6.04
CA ASP A 209 -12.92 -12.67 -6.45
C ASP A 209 -12.78 -11.93 -7.79
N ALA A 210 -11.53 -11.50 -8.10
CA ALA A 210 -11.21 -10.81 -9.34
C ALA A 210 -9.72 -10.96 -9.70
N GLY A 211 -9.39 -10.61 -10.95
CA GLY A 211 -8.01 -10.53 -11.42
C GLY A 211 -7.40 -11.87 -11.78
N THR A 212 -6.11 -12.01 -11.55
CA THR A 212 -5.28 -13.16 -11.96
C THR A 212 -4.75 -13.99 -10.81
N GLY A 213 -5.03 -13.56 -9.56
CA GLY A 213 -4.45 -14.15 -8.35
C GLY A 213 -3.01 -13.69 -8.08
N LEU A 214 -2.47 -12.76 -8.87
CA LEU A 214 -1.21 -12.07 -8.62
C LEU A 214 -1.51 -10.57 -8.55
N VAL A 215 -1.10 -9.93 -7.45
CA VAL A 215 -1.44 -8.53 -7.17
C VAL A 215 -0.18 -7.67 -7.20
N HIS A 216 -0.23 -6.62 -7.98
CA HIS A 216 0.75 -5.53 -7.95
C HIS A 216 0.82 -4.90 -6.57
N THR A 217 2.03 -4.73 -6.03
CA THR A 217 2.25 -4.21 -4.68
C THR A 217 3.13 -2.97 -4.71
N ALA A 218 2.60 -1.85 -4.19
CA ALA A 218 3.26 -0.55 -4.14
C ALA A 218 3.11 0.08 -2.73
N PRO A 219 4.08 -0.11 -1.81
CA PRO A 219 3.97 0.26 -0.39
C PRO A 219 3.69 1.73 -0.12
N ALA A 220 4.08 2.62 -1.04
CA ALA A 220 3.84 4.05 -0.92
C ALA A 220 2.41 4.47 -1.31
N HIS A 221 1.61 3.55 -1.88
CA HIS A 221 0.29 3.84 -2.44
C HIS A 221 -0.86 3.05 -1.80
N GLY A 222 -0.58 2.24 -0.79
CA GLY A 222 -1.58 1.48 -0.06
C GLY A 222 -1.12 1.11 1.34
N LEU A 223 -2.01 1.23 2.33
CA LEU A 223 -1.70 0.86 3.72
C LEU A 223 -1.49 -0.65 3.86
N GLU A 224 -2.27 -1.44 3.13
CA GLU A 224 -2.13 -2.89 3.09
C GLU A 224 -0.77 -3.29 2.53
N ASP A 225 -0.40 -2.77 1.36
CA ASP A 225 0.90 -3.00 0.73
C ASP A 225 2.07 -2.60 1.64
N PHE A 226 1.93 -1.44 2.32
CA PHE A 226 2.93 -0.97 3.26
C PHE A 226 3.08 -1.90 4.47
N THR A 227 1.98 -2.43 4.97
CA THR A 227 1.99 -3.32 6.14
C THR A 227 2.65 -4.66 5.81
N TRP A 228 2.41 -5.20 4.62
CA TRP A 228 2.96 -6.47 4.18
C TRP A 228 4.45 -6.41 3.79
N LEU A 229 4.93 -5.27 3.31
CA LEU A 229 6.34 -5.05 2.94
C LEU A 229 7.17 -4.43 4.08
N ARG A 230 6.66 -4.36 5.29
CA ARG A 230 7.46 -4.00 6.48
C ARG A 230 8.41 -5.15 6.81
N TRP A 231 9.66 -4.93 6.47
CA TRP A 231 10.83 -5.74 6.90
C TRP A 231 11.50 -5.11 8.11
#